data_27a377e85d7e351577ce5e7890479d66
#
_entry.id   27a377e85d7e351577ce5e7890479d66
#
_cell.length_a   1.000
_cell.length_b   1.000
_cell.length_c   1.000
_cell.angle_alpha   90.00
_cell.angle_beta   90.00
_cell.angle_gamma   90.00
#
_symmetry.space_group_name_H-M   'P 1'
#
loop_
_entity.id
_entity.type
_entity.pdbx_description
1 polymer ?
#
loop_
_entity_poly.entity_id
_entity_poly.type
_entity_poly.pdbx_seq_one_letter_code
_entity_poly.pdbx_strand_id
1 'polypeptide(L)'
;TYMEHPSNIAVALDACKEAGVERKTALAGMHKVKPDLGALIAWNLDLNGKSLQFINGMAANDPVSTLQIWKFIMDRYPAEGGTCVFFNSREDRPSRTRQMIELTFLEIKPDYFMVRGDKVLTSIERQKHHSENTRVNIIGLGDPIENLIEKMAEMPNNTLVYAIGNQVGVGQ
;
A
#
# COMPACT_ATOMS: atom_id res chain seq x y z
N THR A 1 -3.14 10.79 -8.49
CA THR A 1 -4.55 11.12 -8.21
C THR A 1 -4.90 10.65 -6.81
N TYR A 2 -5.49 11.54 -6.00
CA TYR A 2 -6.00 11.20 -4.67
C TYR A 2 -7.28 10.39 -4.79
N MET A 3 -7.38 9.34 -4.00
CA MET A 3 -8.57 8.47 -3.92
C MET A 3 -9.08 8.44 -2.48
N GLU A 4 -10.38 8.37 -2.32
CA GLU A 4 -11.00 8.16 -1.03
C GLU A 4 -11.94 6.95 -1.06
N HIS A 5 -11.92 6.17 0.00
CA HIS A 5 -12.81 5.01 0.09
C HIS A 5 -14.27 5.47 0.22
N PRO A 6 -15.21 4.85 -0.52
CA PRO A 6 -16.62 5.25 -0.50
C PRO A 6 -17.24 5.34 0.91
N SER A 7 -16.82 4.48 1.83
CA SER A 7 -17.29 4.51 3.21
C SER A 7 -16.89 5.79 3.94
N ASN A 8 -15.66 6.31 3.73
CA ASN A 8 -15.20 7.55 4.35
C ASN A 8 -15.99 8.74 3.80
N ILE A 9 -16.25 8.74 2.49
CA ILE A 9 -17.09 9.76 1.85
C ILE A 9 -18.50 9.73 2.45
N ALA A 10 -19.10 8.54 2.64
CA ALA A 10 -20.42 8.39 3.23
C ALA A 10 -20.47 8.98 4.66
N VAL A 11 -19.52 8.58 5.53
CA VAL A 11 -19.45 9.11 6.90
C VAL A 11 -19.28 10.64 6.92
N ALA A 12 -18.41 11.17 6.06
CA ALA A 12 -18.18 12.62 5.97
C ALA A 12 -19.45 13.36 5.48
N LEU A 13 -20.20 12.76 4.54
CA LEU A 13 -21.48 13.33 4.06
C LEU A 13 -22.55 13.31 5.14
N ASP A 14 -22.63 12.25 5.95
CA ASP A 14 -23.56 12.18 7.07
C ASP A 14 -23.23 13.23 8.12
N ALA A 15 -21.95 13.40 8.46
CA ALA A 15 -21.51 14.45 9.37
C ALA A 15 -21.84 15.86 8.83
N CYS A 16 -21.64 16.12 7.54
CA CYS A 16 -22.02 17.38 6.89
C CYS A 16 -23.53 17.63 6.96
N LYS A 17 -24.33 16.59 6.74
CA LYS A 17 -25.80 16.66 6.81
C LYS A 17 -26.27 17.03 8.22
N GLU A 18 -25.71 16.41 9.25
CA GLU A 18 -26.01 16.75 10.66
C GLU A 18 -25.61 18.21 11.01
N ALA A 19 -24.56 18.71 10.34
CA ALA A 19 -24.15 20.11 10.45
C ALA A 19 -24.97 21.10 9.59
N GLY A 20 -26.01 20.62 8.89
CA GLY A 20 -26.87 21.42 8.02
C GLY A 20 -26.25 21.79 6.67
N VAL A 21 -25.20 21.08 6.23
CA VAL A 21 -24.55 21.31 4.93
C VAL A 21 -25.15 20.39 3.88
N GLU A 22 -25.61 20.98 2.78
CA GLU A 22 -26.16 20.22 1.65
C GLU A 22 -25.09 19.30 1.01
N ARG A 23 -25.53 18.12 0.58
CA ARG A 23 -24.68 17.11 -0.07
C ARG A 23 -23.82 17.67 -1.21
N LYS A 24 -24.41 18.50 -2.09
CA LYS A 24 -23.70 19.10 -3.22
C LYS A 24 -22.55 20.01 -2.76
N THR A 25 -22.81 20.82 -1.74
CA THR A 25 -21.81 21.72 -1.14
C THR A 25 -20.71 20.92 -0.45
N ALA A 26 -21.06 19.87 0.30
CA ALA A 26 -20.12 18.97 0.95
C ALA A 26 -19.18 18.29 -0.06
N LEU A 27 -19.71 17.70 -1.12
CA LEU A 27 -18.91 17.07 -2.18
C LEU A 27 -17.98 18.08 -2.88
N ALA A 28 -18.48 19.28 -3.19
CA ALA A 28 -17.67 20.34 -3.80
C ALA A 28 -16.51 20.79 -2.86
N GLY A 29 -16.75 20.78 -1.56
CA GLY A 29 -15.73 21.02 -0.54
C GLY A 29 -14.69 19.92 -0.50
N MET A 30 -15.10 18.66 -0.47
CA MET A 30 -14.20 17.49 -0.44
C MET A 30 -13.24 17.48 -1.65
N HIS A 31 -13.68 17.88 -2.83
CA HIS A 31 -12.82 17.99 -4.02
C HIS A 31 -11.74 19.07 -3.91
N LYS A 32 -11.87 20.02 -2.99
CA LYS A 32 -10.90 21.11 -2.79
C LYS A 32 -9.91 20.84 -1.67
N VAL A 33 -10.15 19.80 -0.87
CA VAL A 33 -9.26 19.45 0.25
C VAL A 33 -7.92 18.96 -0.29
N LYS A 34 -6.83 19.47 0.27
CA LYS A 34 -5.52 18.87 0.04
C LYS A 34 -5.46 17.53 0.79
N PRO A 35 -5.09 16.45 0.09
CA PRO A 35 -4.88 15.18 0.77
C PRO A 35 -3.72 15.31 1.77
N ASP A 36 -3.82 14.64 2.90
CA ASP A 36 -2.70 14.50 3.81
C ASP A 36 -1.67 13.48 3.28
N LEU A 37 -0.54 13.36 3.98
CA LEU A 37 0.52 12.42 3.59
C LEU A 37 0.07 10.95 3.63
N GLY A 38 -1.00 10.64 4.35
CA GLY A 38 -1.56 9.31 4.46
C GLY A 38 -2.63 8.97 3.43
N ALA A 39 -3.00 9.93 2.58
CA ALA A 39 -4.03 9.70 1.58
C ALA A 39 -3.68 8.57 0.61
N LEU A 40 -4.70 7.84 0.17
CA LEU A 40 -4.55 6.83 -0.87
C LEU A 40 -4.28 7.53 -2.21
N ILE A 41 -3.03 7.56 -2.63
CA ILE A 41 -2.59 8.24 -3.86
C ILE A 41 -1.97 7.21 -4.79
N ALA A 42 -2.32 7.30 -6.07
CA ALA A 42 -1.68 6.52 -7.14
C ALA A 42 -0.76 7.41 -7.98
N TRP A 43 0.43 6.92 -8.23
CA TRP A 43 1.43 7.51 -9.14
C TRP A 43 1.82 6.50 -10.21
N ASN A 44 2.09 7.00 -11.40
CA ASN A 44 2.82 6.25 -12.41
C ASN A 44 4.31 6.61 -12.25
N LEU A 45 5.13 5.63 -11.96
CA LEU A 45 6.58 5.77 -11.85
C LEU A 45 7.21 5.27 -13.14
N ASP A 46 8.08 6.07 -13.75
CA ASP A 46 8.96 5.63 -14.83
C ASP A 46 10.32 5.26 -14.22
N LEU A 47 10.65 3.98 -14.28
CA LEU A 47 11.91 3.43 -13.81
C LEU A 47 12.63 2.72 -14.97
N ASN A 48 13.64 3.38 -15.53
CA ASN A 48 14.43 2.86 -16.64
C ASN A 48 13.58 2.49 -17.88
N GLY A 49 12.58 3.33 -18.22
CA GLY A 49 11.68 3.14 -19.36
C GLY A 49 10.59 2.09 -19.11
N LYS A 50 10.41 1.64 -17.88
CA LYS A 50 9.27 0.83 -17.44
C LYS A 50 8.31 1.66 -16.61
N SER A 51 7.02 1.55 -16.88
CA SER A 51 5.97 2.16 -16.08
C SER A 51 5.54 1.22 -14.97
N LEU A 52 5.57 1.68 -13.73
CA LEU A 52 4.99 1.00 -12.58
C LEU A 52 3.87 1.85 -12.01
N GLN A 53 2.81 1.21 -11.57
CA GLN A 53 1.70 1.88 -10.90
C GLN A 53 1.88 1.76 -9.39
N PHE A 54 2.32 2.83 -8.74
CA PHE A 54 2.60 2.85 -7.30
C PHE A 54 1.40 3.44 -6.54
N ILE A 55 0.85 2.69 -5.59
CA ILE A 55 -0.30 3.11 -4.78
C ILE A 55 0.10 3.13 -3.30
N ASN A 56 0.06 4.32 -2.70
CA ASN A 56 0.35 4.52 -1.29
C ASN A 56 -0.87 4.18 -0.44
N GLY A 57 -0.84 3.05 0.25
CA GLY A 57 -1.85 2.63 1.22
C GLY A 57 -1.34 2.63 2.68
N MET A 58 -0.24 3.31 2.96
CA MET A 58 0.42 3.26 4.28
C MET A 58 -0.37 3.90 5.42
N ALA A 59 -1.46 4.64 5.13
CA ALA A 59 -2.37 5.14 6.16
C ALA A 59 -3.19 4.02 6.81
N ALA A 60 -3.55 2.99 6.03
CA ALA A 60 -4.15 1.79 6.57
C ALA A 60 -3.07 0.95 7.26
N ASN A 61 -3.13 0.89 8.57
CA ASN A 61 -2.08 0.26 9.35
C ASN A 61 -2.58 -0.92 10.19
N ASP A 62 -3.70 -1.50 9.78
CA ASP A 62 -4.27 -2.74 10.30
C ASP A 62 -4.64 -3.70 9.13
N PRO A 63 -4.68 -5.02 9.36
CA PRO A 63 -4.92 -6.00 8.31
C PRO A 63 -6.25 -5.84 7.58
N VAL A 64 -7.32 -5.48 8.31
CA VAL A 64 -8.68 -5.38 7.74
C VAL A 64 -8.75 -4.23 6.74
N SER A 65 -8.34 -3.04 7.16
CA SER A 65 -8.32 -1.85 6.29
C SER A 65 -7.38 -2.04 5.11
N THR A 66 -6.20 -2.63 5.32
CA THR A 66 -5.23 -2.93 4.26
C THR A 66 -5.83 -3.87 3.20
N LEU A 67 -6.53 -4.93 3.61
CA LEU A 67 -7.18 -5.86 2.70
C LEU A 67 -8.35 -5.22 1.94
N GLN A 68 -9.13 -4.37 2.60
CA GLN A 68 -10.22 -3.64 1.96
C GLN A 68 -9.71 -2.71 0.86
N ILE A 69 -8.62 -1.97 1.14
CA ILE A 69 -7.98 -1.10 0.15
C ILE A 69 -7.39 -1.95 -0.99
N TRP A 70 -6.75 -3.08 -0.69
CA TRP A 70 -6.24 -3.98 -1.71
C TRP A 70 -7.34 -4.41 -2.70
N LYS A 71 -8.47 -4.89 -2.19
CA LYS A 71 -9.62 -5.28 -3.01
C LYS A 71 -10.13 -4.09 -3.84
N PHE A 72 -10.25 -2.91 -3.23
CA PHE A 72 -10.66 -1.69 -3.91
C PHE A 72 -9.71 -1.29 -5.05
N ILE A 73 -8.40 -1.49 -4.87
CA ILE A 73 -7.37 -1.22 -5.88
C ILE A 73 -7.49 -2.21 -7.03
N MET A 74 -7.58 -3.52 -6.72
CA MET A 74 -7.66 -4.58 -7.74
C MET A 74 -8.88 -4.48 -8.64
N ASP A 75 -9.99 -3.93 -8.13
CA ASP A 75 -11.20 -3.67 -8.92
C ASP A 75 -11.04 -2.51 -9.93
N ARG A 76 -10.01 -1.66 -9.77
CA ARG A 76 -9.87 -0.39 -10.51
C ARG A 76 -8.63 -0.27 -11.35
N TYR A 77 -7.58 -0.95 -10.98
CA TYR A 77 -6.29 -0.84 -11.64
C TYR A 77 -5.86 -2.16 -12.26
N PRO A 78 -5.56 -2.18 -13.55
CA PRO A 78 -5.01 -3.37 -14.18
C PRO A 78 -3.59 -3.64 -13.62
N ALA A 79 -3.28 -4.91 -13.41
CA ALA A 79 -1.96 -5.37 -12.97
C ALA A 79 -1.35 -6.28 -14.04
N GLU A 80 -1.24 -5.79 -15.27
CA GLU A 80 -0.79 -6.57 -16.43
C GLU A 80 0.63 -7.13 -16.26
N GLY A 81 1.50 -6.38 -15.55
CA GLY A 81 2.87 -6.80 -15.22
C GLY A 81 2.96 -7.59 -13.91
N GLY A 82 1.82 -7.93 -13.29
CA GLY A 82 1.76 -8.57 -11.99
C GLY A 82 1.62 -7.58 -10.84
N THR A 83 1.59 -8.12 -9.63
CA THR A 83 1.33 -7.39 -8.39
C THR A 83 2.54 -7.40 -7.48
N CYS A 84 2.80 -6.29 -6.80
CA CYS A 84 3.82 -6.18 -5.76
C CYS A 84 3.21 -5.57 -4.50
N VAL A 85 3.47 -6.15 -3.35
CA VAL A 85 3.28 -5.49 -2.06
C VAL A 85 4.63 -4.97 -1.59
N PHE A 86 4.74 -3.66 -1.34
CA PHE A 86 5.86 -3.05 -0.64
C PHE A 86 5.47 -2.79 0.80
N PHE A 87 6.10 -3.49 1.73
CA PHE A 87 5.85 -3.37 3.16
C PHE A 87 7.01 -2.67 3.88
N ASN A 88 6.77 -1.46 4.37
CA ASN A 88 7.71 -0.73 5.22
C ASN A 88 7.43 -1.06 6.70
N SER A 89 8.22 -1.96 7.28
CA SER A 89 8.04 -2.43 8.66
C SER A 89 8.62 -1.48 9.70
N ARG A 90 8.24 -1.68 10.97
CA ARG A 90 8.82 -0.98 12.13
C ARG A 90 9.25 -2.00 13.18
N GLU A 91 10.45 -1.82 13.73
CA GLU A 91 11.00 -2.71 14.75
C GLU A 91 10.25 -2.63 16.10
N ASP A 92 9.72 -1.44 16.44
CA ASP A 92 9.00 -1.19 17.68
C ASP A 92 7.55 -1.74 17.67
N ARG A 93 7.11 -2.33 16.55
CA ARG A 93 5.76 -2.91 16.40
C ARG A 93 5.78 -4.34 15.83
N PRO A 94 6.42 -5.29 16.51
CA PRO A 94 6.64 -6.64 15.99
C PRO A 94 5.34 -7.42 15.76
N SER A 95 4.32 -7.20 16.58
CA SER A 95 3.01 -7.86 16.40
C SER A 95 2.33 -7.41 15.11
N ARG A 96 2.35 -6.11 14.80
CA ARG A 96 1.81 -5.58 13.56
C ARG A 96 2.59 -6.05 12.34
N THR A 97 3.91 -6.03 12.41
CA THR A 97 4.79 -6.57 11.36
C THR A 97 4.40 -8.01 11.03
N ARG A 98 4.20 -8.85 12.04
CA ARG A 98 3.76 -10.24 11.86
C ARG A 98 2.39 -10.33 11.18
N GLN A 99 1.41 -9.57 11.65
CA GLN A 99 0.05 -9.57 11.09
C GLN A 99 0.03 -9.12 9.61
N MET A 100 0.84 -8.12 9.25
CA MET A 100 0.92 -7.64 7.88
C MET A 100 1.60 -8.64 6.95
N ILE A 101 2.65 -9.33 7.41
CA ILE A 101 3.29 -10.41 6.67
C ILE A 101 2.31 -11.59 6.48
N GLU A 102 1.59 -11.96 7.53
CA GLU A 102 0.57 -13.01 7.49
C GLU A 102 -0.54 -12.67 6.49
N LEU A 103 -1.09 -11.46 6.55
CA LEU A 103 -2.07 -10.95 5.59
C LEU A 103 -1.56 -11.06 4.14
N THR A 104 -0.31 -10.68 3.92
CA THR A 104 0.27 -10.69 2.58
C THR A 104 0.34 -12.10 1.99
N PHE A 105 0.75 -13.09 2.76
CA PHE A 105 0.87 -14.47 2.27
C PHE A 105 -0.45 -15.25 2.25
N LEU A 106 -1.37 -14.97 3.18
CA LEU A 106 -2.64 -15.71 3.26
C LEU A 106 -3.72 -15.15 2.34
N GLU A 107 -3.84 -13.84 2.26
CA GLU A 107 -4.98 -13.17 1.62
C GLU A 107 -4.60 -12.44 0.32
N ILE A 108 -3.53 -11.64 0.33
CA ILE A 108 -3.16 -10.81 -0.83
C ILE A 108 -2.48 -11.66 -1.91
N LYS A 109 -1.49 -12.46 -1.55
CA LYS A 109 -0.72 -13.38 -2.40
C LYS A 109 -0.16 -12.69 -3.66
N PRO A 110 0.65 -11.64 -3.50
CA PRO A 110 1.20 -10.91 -4.63
C PRO A 110 2.26 -11.73 -5.36
N ASP A 111 2.58 -11.36 -6.62
CA ASP A 111 3.70 -11.95 -7.36
C ASP A 111 5.05 -11.57 -6.75
N TYR A 112 5.15 -10.35 -6.19
CA TYR A 112 6.35 -9.82 -5.54
C TYR A 112 6.00 -9.29 -4.16
N PHE A 113 6.84 -9.62 -3.18
CA PHE A 113 6.74 -9.07 -1.83
C PHE A 113 8.07 -8.42 -1.44
N MET A 114 8.12 -7.11 -1.44
CA MET A 114 9.27 -6.31 -1.02
C MET A 114 9.07 -5.86 0.41
N VAL A 115 9.99 -6.21 1.29
CA VAL A 115 9.91 -5.87 2.71
C VAL A 115 11.13 -5.07 3.11
N ARG A 116 10.91 -3.89 3.69
CA ARG A 116 11.95 -3.12 4.35
C ARG A 116 11.88 -3.31 5.85
N GLY A 117 12.95 -3.89 6.44
CA GLY A 117 13.02 -4.15 7.87
C GLY A 117 14.01 -5.24 8.24
N ASP A 118 14.57 -5.18 9.46
CA ASP A 118 15.65 -6.09 9.88
C ASP A 118 15.15 -7.35 10.59
N LYS A 119 13.99 -7.31 11.25
CA LYS A 119 13.45 -8.44 12.04
C LYS A 119 12.26 -9.14 11.37
N VAL A 120 12.27 -9.23 10.05
CA VAL A 120 11.13 -9.74 9.26
C VAL A 120 11.31 -11.20 8.81
N LEU A 121 12.55 -11.69 8.71
CA LEU A 121 12.90 -12.97 8.10
C LEU A 121 12.13 -14.15 8.70
N THR A 122 12.15 -14.29 10.03
CA THR A 122 11.46 -15.40 10.72
C THR A 122 9.94 -15.40 10.45
N SER A 123 9.32 -14.23 10.37
CA SER A 123 7.89 -14.13 10.06
C SER A 123 7.60 -14.51 8.61
N ILE A 124 8.45 -14.09 7.68
CA ILE A 124 8.36 -14.45 6.27
C ILE A 124 8.52 -15.95 6.08
N GLU A 125 9.54 -16.55 6.67
CA GLU A 125 9.80 -18.00 6.55
C GLU A 125 8.64 -18.86 7.06
N ARG A 126 7.95 -18.41 8.11
CA ARG A 126 6.76 -19.08 8.64
C ARG A 126 5.58 -19.06 7.70
N GLN A 127 5.44 -18.02 6.88
CA GLN A 127 4.26 -17.77 6.07
C GLN A 127 4.46 -18.07 4.57
N LYS A 128 5.69 -18.06 4.06
CA LYS A 128 5.97 -18.19 2.61
C LYS A 128 5.38 -19.43 1.94
N HIS A 129 5.16 -20.52 2.70
CA HIS A 129 4.54 -21.73 2.18
C HIS A 129 3.06 -21.55 1.78
N HIS A 130 2.39 -20.49 2.24
CA HIS A 130 1.02 -20.17 1.84
C HIS A 130 0.93 -19.48 0.47
N SER A 131 2.07 -18.99 -0.05
CA SER A 131 2.15 -18.38 -1.38
C SER A 131 3.53 -18.64 -2.00
N GLU A 132 3.75 -19.87 -2.43
CA GLU A 132 5.06 -20.36 -2.94
C GLU A 132 5.54 -19.60 -4.18
N ASN A 133 4.62 -19.06 -4.98
CA ASN A 133 4.94 -18.28 -6.18
C ASN A 133 5.36 -16.83 -5.88
N THR A 134 5.15 -16.33 -4.65
CA THR A 134 5.53 -14.97 -4.28
C THR A 134 7.05 -14.85 -4.18
N ARG A 135 7.63 -13.97 -5.00
CA ARG A 135 9.06 -13.64 -4.95
C ARG A 135 9.31 -12.61 -3.86
N VAL A 136 10.12 -12.98 -2.85
CA VAL A 136 10.39 -12.13 -1.69
C VAL A 136 11.73 -11.43 -1.85
N ASN A 137 11.75 -10.10 -1.64
CA ASN A 137 12.94 -9.27 -1.52
C ASN A 137 12.96 -8.57 -0.16
N ILE A 138 14.01 -8.76 0.62
CA ILE A 138 14.19 -8.10 1.92
C ILE A 138 15.25 -7.04 1.77
N ILE A 139 14.98 -5.84 2.26
CA ILE A 139 15.84 -4.66 2.24
C ILE A 139 16.03 -4.23 3.70
N GLY A 140 17.26 -4.15 4.16
CA GLY A 140 17.59 -3.75 5.53
C GLY A 140 17.21 -2.28 5.79
N LEU A 141 16.99 -1.93 7.06
CA LEU A 141 16.70 -0.54 7.44
C LEU A 141 17.88 0.40 7.16
N GLY A 142 19.10 -0.13 7.23
CA GLY A 142 20.33 0.60 6.92
C GLY A 142 20.68 0.68 5.45
N ASP A 143 19.97 -0.05 4.59
CA ASP A 143 20.23 -0.03 3.15
C ASP A 143 19.82 1.30 2.51
N PRO A 144 20.57 1.78 1.51
CA PRO A 144 20.17 2.96 0.72
C PRO A 144 18.81 2.76 0.06
N ILE A 145 18.06 3.86 -0.11
CA ILE A 145 16.77 3.83 -0.81
C ILE A 145 16.90 3.41 -2.27
N GLU A 146 18.05 3.65 -2.86
CA GLU A 146 18.40 3.28 -4.22
C GLU A 146 18.27 1.77 -4.43
N ASN A 147 18.61 0.94 -3.44
CA ASN A 147 18.44 -0.51 -3.51
C ASN A 147 16.96 -0.91 -3.69
N LEU A 148 16.03 -0.18 -3.04
CA LEU A 148 14.60 -0.38 -3.22
C LEU A 148 14.17 -0.01 -4.64
N ILE A 149 14.63 1.13 -5.14
CA ILE A 149 14.32 1.63 -6.48
C ILE A 149 14.86 0.68 -7.55
N GLU A 150 16.08 0.20 -7.40
CA GLU A 150 16.68 -0.79 -8.31
C GLU A 150 15.87 -2.08 -8.36
N LYS A 151 15.45 -2.61 -7.21
CA LYS A 151 14.60 -3.79 -7.16
C LYS A 151 13.22 -3.56 -7.78
N MET A 152 12.63 -2.39 -7.64
CA MET A 152 11.41 -2.01 -8.34
C MET A 152 11.63 -1.94 -9.86
N ALA A 153 12.75 -1.41 -10.32
CA ALA A 153 13.07 -1.32 -11.74
C ALA A 153 13.31 -2.70 -12.41
N GLU A 154 13.63 -3.74 -11.65
CA GLU A 154 13.73 -5.12 -12.14
C GLU A 154 12.35 -5.73 -12.48
N MET A 155 11.25 -5.20 -11.92
CA MET A 155 9.90 -5.72 -12.14
C MET A 155 9.44 -5.57 -13.60
N PRO A 156 8.45 -6.38 -14.04
CA PRO A 156 7.84 -6.21 -15.35
C PRO A 156 7.19 -4.82 -15.51
N ASN A 157 7.10 -4.39 -16.77
CA ASN A 157 6.34 -3.18 -17.12
C ASN A 157 4.86 -3.34 -16.70
N ASN A 158 4.21 -2.28 -16.26
CA ASN A 158 2.83 -2.26 -15.76
C ASN A 158 2.60 -3.11 -14.49
N THR A 159 3.64 -3.34 -13.67
CA THR A 159 3.46 -3.91 -12.33
C THR A 159 2.74 -2.90 -11.43
N LEU A 160 1.72 -3.39 -10.71
CA LEU A 160 1.02 -2.63 -9.68
C LEU A 160 1.72 -2.84 -8.34
N VAL A 161 2.23 -1.76 -7.74
CA VAL A 161 2.90 -1.76 -6.44
C VAL A 161 1.98 -1.14 -5.39
N TYR A 162 1.57 -1.93 -4.41
CA TYR A 162 0.79 -1.48 -3.27
C TYR A 162 1.69 -1.32 -2.05
N ALA A 163 1.91 -0.09 -1.62
CA ALA A 163 2.72 0.25 -0.47
C ALA A 163 1.89 0.22 0.82
N ILE A 164 2.32 -0.57 1.79
CA ILE A 164 1.65 -0.78 3.08
C ILE A 164 2.62 -0.62 4.25
N GLY A 165 2.07 -0.53 5.45
CA GLY A 165 2.85 -0.48 6.68
C GLY A 165 3.03 0.93 7.19
N ASN A 166 4.26 1.39 7.39
CA ASN A 166 4.53 2.63 8.09
C ASN A 166 5.03 3.74 7.17
N GLN A 167 4.56 4.97 7.40
CA GLN A 167 4.98 6.15 6.64
C GLN A 167 6.35 6.70 7.06
N VAL A 168 6.86 6.36 8.25
CA VAL A 168 8.15 6.89 8.74
C VAL A 168 9.32 6.38 7.92
N GLY A 169 10.30 7.22 7.66
CA GLY A 169 11.44 6.91 6.81
C GLY A 169 11.07 6.97 5.32
N VAL A 170 11.32 5.90 4.59
CA VAL A 170 11.04 5.83 3.12
C VAL A 170 9.57 5.86 2.74
N GLY A 171 8.65 5.85 3.70
CA GLY A 171 7.22 6.02 3.46
C GLY A 171 6.79 7.49 3.31
N GLN A 172 7.71 8.42 3.48
CA GLN A 172 7.56 9.85 3.24
C GLN A 172 8.19 10.19 1.89
#